data_c32db97856c29c7cd79e8521542525ca
#
_entry.id   c32db97856c29c7cd79e8521542525ca
#
_cell.length_a   1.000
_cell.length_b   1.000
_cell.length_c   1.000
_cell.angle_alpha   90.00
_cell.angle_beta   90.00
_cell.angle_gamma   90.00
#
_symmetry.space_group_name_H-M   'P 1'
#
loop_
_entity.id
_entity.type
_entity.pdbx_description
1 polymer ?
#
loop_
_entity_poly.entity_id
_entity_poly.type
_entity_poly.pdbx_seq_one_letter_code
_entity_poly.pdbx_strand_id
1 'polypeptide(L)'
;MSFNEEQFRRLVDETEKTIIALGTTAQAVLDRHRRFTEQLAGFLREMDCGFDLQLCLGYVNNLEHDPASKLNSSYVDWIAFHRFVHLLAEQEQGALTSWRHYLTEKPPELQSSEFNDALQKYAEHESSELGLKEDTVKGRVSWVRKMFLYFESHGRYSLNGLTHADISGYLLSDRFKGRAPKGVHGELYCLKNFWLYAEEYGLVDTMSLHSAIIIHRVNSSRIITTLTRQQEADILEDEQGSSVNKRDIAIGLLALHTGLRSCDIRALKFQDINWDKQYISLVQQKTGVPLQVPIDAETENAIIDYVLHERRECNSDYIFVTGVGPVQGLKRRHYRIRYRAKGTPSEYTIPHDGLHIFRRTFASRLLNSGAALPVISEMLGHTDRNSVQCYLSTDEEKMKRCSLSLSLIPYEGGAYHV
;
A
#
# COMPACT_ATOMS: atom_id res chain seq x y z
N MET A 1 35.11 9.71 -22.59
CA MET A 1 35.03 8.90 -23.84
C MET A 1 33.95 9.57 -24.68
N SER A 2 34.19 9.80 -25.97
CA SER A 2 33.20 10.33 -26.90
C SER A 2 31.96 9.42 -26.99
N PHE A 3 30.82 9.96 -27.31
CA PHE A 3 29.58 9.20 -27.44
C PHE A 3 29.67 8.18 -28.57
N ASN A 4 29.40 6.93 -28.26
CA ASN A 4 29.27 5.85 -29.23
C ASN A 4 27.83 5.32 -29.21
N GLU A 5 27.04 5.73 -30.22
CA GLU A 5 25.63 5.37 -30.31
C GLU A 5 25.39 3.85 -30.44
N GLU A 6 26.25 3.16 -31.19
CA GLU A 6 26.13 1.71 -31.39
C GLU A 6 26.34 0.96 -30.06
N GLN A 7 27.36 1.36 -29.30
CA GLN A 7 27.62 0.78 -27.98
C GLN A 7 26.48 1.05 -27.00
N PHE A 8 25.94 2.26 -27.00
CA PHE A 8 24.80 2.60 -26.14
C PHE A 8 23.55 1.81 -26.50
N ARG A 9 23.19 1.71 -27.78
CA ARG A 9 22.05 0.90 -28.23
C ARG A 9 22.22 -0.58 -27.93
N ARG A 10 23.42 -1.11 -28.04
CA ARG A 10 23.74 -2.48 -27.65
C ARG A 10 23.50 -2.70 -26.15
N LEU A 11 23.93 -1.77 -25.28
CA LEU A 11 23.68 -1.84 -23.85
C LEU A 11 22.16 -1.84 -23.55
N VAL A 12 21.39 -1.02 -24.25
CA VAL A 12 19.91 -1.01 -24.12
C VAL A 12 19.32 -2.35 -24.52
N ASP A 13 19.70 -2.90 -25.67
CA ASP A 13 19.17 -4.18 -26.18
C ASP A 13 19.51 -5.35 -25.23
N GLU A 14 20.72 -5.39 -24.71
CA GLU A 14 21.14 -6.38 -23.71
C GLU A 14 20.35 -6.24 -22.41
N THR A 15 20.11 -5.00 -21.97
CA THR A 15 19.28 -4.70 -20.79
C THR A 15 17.84 -5.18 -21.01
N GLU A 16 17.23 -4.91 -22.17
CA GLU A 16 15.89 -5.36 -22.49
C GLU A 16 15.78 -6.89 -22.51
N LYS A 17 16.74 -7.57 -23.11
CA LYS A 17 16.80 -9.06 -23.08
C LYS A 17 16.88 -9.59 -21.66
N THR A 18 17.72 -8.99 -20.81
CA THR A 18 17.86 -9.40 -19.42
C THR A 18 16.58 -9.19 -18.63
N ILE A 19 15.93 -8.04 -18.74
CA ILE A 19 14.67 -7.78 -18.01
C ILE A 19 13.51 -8.64 -18.50
N ILE A 20 13.48 -9.00 -19.78
CA ILE A 20 12.51 -9.96 -20.32
C ILE A 20 12.76 -11.35 -19.71
N ALA A 21 14.00 -11.81 -19.66
CA ALA A 21 14.36 -13.06 -19.02
C ALA A 21 14.05 -13.09 -17.52
N LEU A 22 14.15 -11.94 -16.85
CA LEU A 22 13.74 -11.76 -15.45
C LEU A 22 12.22 -11.67 -15.27
N GLY A 23 11.44 -11.76 -16.34
CA GLY A 23 10.01 -11.84 -16.31
C GLY A 23 9.27 -10.51 -16.57
N THR A 24 9.89 -9.51 -17.17
CA THR A 24 9.21 -8.30 -17.64
C THR A 24 8.75 -8.50 -19.07
N THR A 25 7.45 -8.65 -19.30
CA THR A 25 6.87 -8.87 -20.63
C THR A 25 5.85 -7.81 -21.04
N ALA A 26 5.56 -6.83 -20.19
CA ALA A 26 4.58 -5.80 -20.50
C ALA A 26 5.10 -4.87 -21.60
N GLN A 27 4.43 -4.87 -22.75
CA GLN A 27 4.76 -4.04 -23.92
C GLN A 27 4.88 -2.55 -23.55
N ALA A 28 3.99 -2.06 -22.69
CA ALA A 28 4.01 -0.67 -22.22
C ALA A 28 5.32 -0.28 -21.47
N VAL A 29 6.04 -1.24 -20.87
CA VAL A 29 7.35 -0.97 -20.26
C VAL A 29 8.41 -0.84 -21.34
N LEU A 30 8.43 -1.72 -22.32
CA LEU A 30 9.35 -1.68 -23.44
C LEU A 30 9.16 -0.42 -24.30
N ASP A 31 7.92 -0.04 -24.59
CA ASP A 31 7.62 1.20 -25.31
C ASP A 31 8.07 2.45 -24.57
N ARG A 32 8.00 2.42 -23.23
CA ARG A 32 8.50 3.49 -22.38
C ARG A 32 10.03 3.52 -22.38
N HIS A 33 10.69 2.37 -22.34
CA HIS A 33 12.15 2.26 -22.45
C HIS A 33 12.65 2.80 -23.79
N ARG A 34 11.96 2.50 -24.90
CA ARG A 34 12.31 3.08 -26.23
C ARG A 34 12.28 4.61 -26.22
N ARG A 35 11.24 5.22 -25.64
CA ARG A 35 11.17 6.69 -25.49
C ARG A 35 12.35 7.23 -24.67
N PHE A 36 12.66 6.59 -23.56
CA PHE A 36 13.79 6.98 -22.69
C PHE A 36 15.13 6.81 -23.38
N THR A 37 15.29 5.77 -24.19
CA THR A 37 16.49 5.53 -25.01
C THR A 37 16.75 6.68 -25.97
N GLU A 38 15.74 7.13 -26.72
CA GLU A 38 15.90 8.25 -27.66
C GLU A 38 16.24 9.57 -26.92
N GLN A 39 15.65 9.80 -25.76
CA GLN A 39 15.97 10.99 -24.96
C GLN A 39 17.41 10.95 -24.41
N LEU A 40 17.84 9.82 -23.87
CA LEU A 40 19.22 9.67 -23.38
C LEU A 40 20.24 9.71 -24.51
N ALA A 41 19.96 9.07 -25.64
CA ALA A 41 20.86 9.11 -26.80
C ALA A 41 21.04 10.54 -27.33
N GLY A 42 19.95 11.34 -27.37
CA GLY A 42 20.02 12.75 -27.71
C GLY A 42 20.89 13.54 -26.75
N PHE A 43 20.66 13.38 -25.46
CA PHE A 43 21.45 14.05 -24.40
C PHE A 43 22.94 13.66 -24.44
N LEU A 44 23.24 12.36 -24.51
CA LEU A 44 24.64 11.89 -24.55
C LEU A 44 25.38 12.34 -25.81
N ARG A 45 24.67 12.48 -26.95
CA ARG A 45 25.22 13.01 -28.19
C ARG A 45 25.52 14.51 -28.08
N GLU A 46 24.63 15.29 -27.45
CA GLU A 46 24.87 16.71 -27.20
C GLU A 46 26.06 16.96 -26.27
N MET A 47 26.23 16.10 -25.28
CA MET A 47 27.33 16.19 -24.33
C MET A 47 28.63 15.53 -24.83
N ASP A 48 28.61 14.84 -25.98
CA ASP A 48 29.72 14.05 -26.54
C ASP A 48 30.36 13.10 -25.49
N CYS A 49 29.55 12.41 -24.69
CA CYS A 49 30.06 11.54 -23.64
C CYS A 49 29.36 10.17 -23.64
N GLY A 50 30.11 9.14 -23.20
CA GLY A 50 29.55 7.79 -22.99
C GLY A 50 28.52 7.75 -21.88
N PHE A 51 27.85 6.59 -21.74
CA PHE A 51 26.91 6.40 -20.66
C PHE A 51 27.61 6.52 -19.28
N ASP A 52 27.06 7.34 -18.41
CA ASP A 52 27.46 7.48 -17.01
C ASP A 52 26.21 7.62 -16.14
N LEU A 53 26.15 6.83 -15.07
CA LEU A 53 25.00 6.75 -14.19
C LEU A 53 24.63 8.11 -13.59
N GLN A 54 25.59 8.84 -13.02
CA GLN A 54 25.34 10.09 -12.32
C GLN A 54 24.94 11.21 -13.27
N LEU A 55 25.58 11.26 -14.43
CA LEU A 55 25.28 12.22 -15.48
C LEU A 55 23.84 12.00 -16.00
N CYS A 56 23.47 10.75 -16.30
CA CYS A 56 22.15 10.41 -16.80
C CYS A 56 21.05 10.63 -15.73
N LEU A 57 21.31 10.35 -14.45
CA LEU A 57 20.39 10.69 -13.37
C LEU A 57 20.20 12.19 -13.20
N GLY A 58 21.28 12.96 -13.32
CA GLY A 58 21.23 14.44 -13.33
C GLY A 58 20.35 14.96 -14.46
N TYR A 59 20.48 14.40 -15.66
CA TYR A 59 19.61 14.74 -16.80
C TYR A 59 18.13 14.45 -16.49
N VAL A 60 17.81 13.26 -15.97
CA VAL A 60 16.43 12.88 -15.65
C VAL A 60 15.82 13.76 -14.56
N ASN A 61 16.60 14.15 -13.55
CA ASN A 61 16.17 15.07 -12.50
C ASN A 61 15.86 16.48 -13.06
N ASN A 62 16.67 16.95 -13.99
CA ASN A 62 16.43 18.24 -14.63
C ASN A 62 15.17 18.23 -15.51
N LEU A 63 14.86 17.11 -16.18
CA LEU A 63 13.66 16.98 -17.01
C LEU A 63 12.36 17.07 -16.20
N GLU A 64 12.34 16.62 -14.96
CA GLU A 64 11.14 16.72 -14.12
C GLU A 64 10.76 18.18 -13.83
N HIS A 65 11.75 19.05 -13.72
CA HIS A 65 11.59 20.46 -13.40
C HIS A 65 11.52 21.37 -14.64
N ASP A 66 11.72 20.82 -15.84
CA ASP A 66 11.65 21.56 -17.09
C ASP A 66 10.20 21.59 -17.62
N PRO A 67 9.55 22.77 -17.72
CA PRO A 67 8.21 22.91 -18.28
C PRO A 67 8.09 22.43 -19.75
N ALA A 68 9.21 22.42 -20.49
CA ALA A 68 9.26 21.93 -21.87
C ALA A 68 9.48 20.41 -21.97
N SER A 69 9.69 19.74 -20.85
CA SER A 69 9.92 18.31 -20.77
C SER A 69 8.77 17.53 -21.39
N LYS A 70 9.11 16.58 -22.27
CA LYS A 70 8.16 15.61 -22.84
C LYS A 70 7.82 14.45 -21.88
N LEU A 71 8.43 14.41 -20.72
CA LEU A 71 7.92 13.61 -19.63
C LEU A 71 6.55 14.19 -19.31
N ASN A 72 5.49 13.47 -19.69
CA ASN A 72 4.19 13.78 -19.13
C ASN A 72 4.44 13.95 -17.62
N SER A 73 4.16 15.09 -17.05
CA SER A 73 4.42 15.50 -15.66
C SER A 73 3.95 14.50 -14.59
N SER A 74 3.83 13.24 -14.95
CA SER A 74 3.51 12.17 -14.06
C SER A 74 4.81 11.73 -13.38
N TYR A 75 4.84 11.91 -12.08
CA TYR A 75 5.81 11.29 -11.17
C TYR A 75 6.10 9.80 -11.50
N VAL A 76 5.16 9.10 -12.14
CA VAL A 76 5.31 7.71 -12.61
C VAL A 76 6.32 7.58 -13.75
N ASP A 77 6.34 8.51 -14.71
CA ASP A 77 7.30 8.46 -15.83
C ASP A 77 8.70 8.86 -15.37
N TRP A 78 8.81 9.82 -14.46
CA TRP A 78 10.07 10.16 -13.81
C TRP A 78 10.66 8.98 -13.04
N ILE A 79 9.86 8.30 -12.18
CA ILE A 79 10.27 7.05 -11.50
C ILE A 79 10.71 5.96 -12.49
N ALA A 80 9.96 5.80 -13.58
CA ALA A 80 10.25 4.79 -14.58
C ALA A 80 11.56 5.09 -15.31
N PHE A 81 11.84 6.36 -15.58
CA PHE A 81 13.06 6.79 -16.24
C PHE A 81 14.29 6.60 -15.33
N HIS A 82 14.19 7.02 -14.06
CA HIS A 82 15.21 6.71 -13.06
C HIS A 82 15.55 5.22 -13.00
N ARG A 83 14.50 4.38 -12.95
CA ARG A 83 14.71 2.93 -12.97
C ARG A 83 15.43 2.46 -14.22
N PHE A 84 15.06 2.98 -15.38
CA PHE A 84 15.68 2.60 -16.65
C PHE A 84 17.19 2.91 -16.65
N VAL A 85 17.58 4.11 -16.19
CA VAL A 85 19.01 4.49 -16.08
C VAL A 85 19.77 3.54 -15.14
N HIS A 86 19.18 3.18 -13.99
CA HIS A 86 19.79 2.21 -13.08
C HIS A 86 19.91 0.80 -13.68
N LEU A 87 18.90 0.36 -14.46
CA LEU A 87 18.96 -0.94 -15.14
C LEU A 87 20.12 -0.98 -16.15
N LEU A 88 20.33 0.11 -16.90
CA LEU A 88 21.47 0.22 -17.82
C LEU A 88 22.80 0.13 -17.08
N ALA A 89 22.94 0.83 -15.97
CA ALA A 89 24.18 0.80 -15.17
C ALA A 89 24.45 -0.59 -14.55
N GLU A 90 23.42 -1.26 -14.03
CA GLU A 90 23.57 -2.62 -13.51
C GLU A 90 23.89 -3.63 -14.62
N GLN A 91 23.32 -3.46 -15.82
CA GLN A 91 23.66 -4.30 -16.97
C GLN A 91 25.11 -4.11 -17.41
N GLU A 92 25.58 -2.87 -17.51
CA GLU A 92 26.96 -2.54 -17.87
C GLU A 92 27.96 -3.18 -16.89
N GLN A 93 27.62 -3.23 -15.61
CA GLN A 93 28.42 -3.84 -14.54
C GLN A 93 28.26 -5.36 -14.43
N GLY A 94 27.38 -5.98 -15.24
CA GLY A 94 27.03 -7.40 -15.13
C GLY A 94 26.29 -7.76 -13.83
N ALA A 95 25.73 -6.76 -13.13
CA ALA A 95 25.09 -6.89 -11.84
C ALA A 95 23.56 -6.98 -11.92
N LEU A 96 22.96 -6.89 -13.11
CA LEU A 96 21.51 -6.95 -13.30
C LEU A 96 20.98 -8.37 -13.12
N THR A 97 20.58 -8.70 -11.89
CA THR A 97 20.08 -10.03 -11.51
C THR A 97 18.64 -10.05 -11.06
N SER A 98 18.02 -8.88 -10.82
CA SER A 98 16.67 -8.79 -10.32
C SER A 98 16.02 -7.45 -10.64
N TRP A 99 14.67 -7.46 -10.76
CA TRP A 99 13.89 -6.23 -10.87
C TRP A 99 13.83 -5.50 -9.53
N ARG A 100 14.48 -4.34 -9.42
CA ARG A 100 14.57 -3.54 -8.19
C ARG A 100 13.79 -2.23 -8.28
N HIS A 101 13.47 -1.66 -7.12
CA HIS A 101 13.01 -0.28 -6.97
C HIS A 101 14.17 0.59 -6.51
N TYR A 102 14.71 1.39 -7.42
CA TYR A 102 15.91 2.21 -7.17
C TYR A 102 15.65 3.51 -6.40
N LEU A 103 14.39 3.94 -6.32
CA LEU A 103 14.02 5.19 -5.65
C LEU A 103 13.67 5.06 -4.16
N THR A 104 13.76 3.87 -3.61
CA THR A 104 13.75 3.74 -2.17
C THR A 104 15.15 4.08 -1.68
N GLU A 105 15.35 5.33 -1.26
CA GLU A 105 16.47 5.66 -0.38
C GLU A 105 16.51 4.59 0.70
N LYS A 106 17.66 3.94 0.86
CA LYS A 106 17.83 3.06 2.01
C LYS A 106 17.57 3.94 3.23
N PRO A 107 16.73 3.48 4.17
CA PRO A 107 16.56 4.25 5.40
C PRO A 107 17.94 4.49 6.01
N PRO A 108 18.23 5.70 6.51
CA PRO A 108 19.53 6.00 7.07
C PRO A 108 19.90 4.94 8.12
N GLU A 109 21.13 4.46 8.07
CA GLU A 109 21.61 3.46 9.00
C GLU A 109 21.91 4.14 10.34
N LEU A 110 21.54 3.47 11.44
CA LEU A 110 21.91 3.93 12.77
C LEU A 110 23.41 3.75 12.97
N GLN A 111 24.06 4.77 13.51
CA GLN A 111 25.49 4.76 13.82
C GLN A 111 25.77 4.06 15.15
N SER A 112 24.85 4.17 16.11
CA SER A 112 24.98 3.54 17.43
C SER A 112 24.75 2.02 17.33
N SER A 113 25.77 1.27 17.76
CA SER A 113 25.65 -0.20 17.92
C SER A 113 24.62 -0.55 18.99
N GLU A 114 24.55 0.22 20.08
CA GLU A 114 23.59 0.03 21.18
C GLU A 114 22.15 0.16 20.70
N PHE A 115 21.84 1.18 19.89
CA PHE A 115 20.50 1.32 19.29
C PHE A 115 20.16 0.19 18.31
N ASN A 116 21.13 -0.28 17.53
CA ASN A 116 20.94 -1.42 16.65
C ASN A 116 20.65 -2.71 17.44
N ASP A 117 21.42 -2.96 18.49
CA ASP A 117 21.24 -4.13 19.37
C ASP A 117 19.88 -4.08 20.07
N ALA A 118 19.47 -2.90 20.55
CA ALA A 118 18.15 -2.72 21.17
C ALA A 118 17.01 -2.98 20.19
N LEU A 119 17.12 -2.53 18.94
CA LEU A 119 16.13 -2.81 17.89
C LEU A 119 16.06 -4.29 17.56
N GLN A 120 17.19 -4.98 17.49
CA GLN A 120 17.23 -6.40 17.21
C GLN A 120 16.57 -7.19 18.35
N LYS A 121 16.96 -6.94 19.60
CA LYS A 121 16.36 -7.60 20.78
C LYS A 121 14.86 -7.33 20.88
N TYR A 122 14.42 -6.10 20.58
CA TYR A 122 13.00 -5.77 20.55
C TYR A 122 12.25 -6.52 19.44
N ALA A 123 12.85 -6.64 18.24
CA ALA A 123 12.26 -7.41 17.15
C ALA A 123 12.12 -8.90 17.51
N GLU A 124 13.12 -9.48 18.16
CA GLU A 124 13.12 -10.86 18.64
C GLU A 124 12.04 -11.08 19.71
N HIS A 125 11.91 -10.19 20.68
CA HIS A 125 10.86 -10.22 21.71
C HIS A 125 9.45 -10.13 21.06
N GLU A 126 9.21 -9.17 20.19
CA GLU A 126 7.92 -9.00 19.50
C GLU A 126 7.53 -10.23 18.64
N SER A 127 8.52 -10.89 18.05
CA SER A 127 8.31 -12.07 17.21
C SER A 127 8.14 -13.35 18.03
N SER A 128 9.05 -13.62 18.97
CA SER A 128 9.12 -14.89 19.69
C SER A 128 8.20 -14.96 20.91
N GLU A 129 8.13 -13.89 21.71
CA GLU A 129 7.34 -13.87 22.93
C GLU A 129 5.90 -13.43 22.70
N LEU A 130 5.70 -12.39 21.85
CA LEU A 130 4.35 -11.91 21.53
C LEU A 130 3.74 -12.57 20.30
N GLY A 131 4.47 -13.40 19.55
CA GLY A 131 3.99 -14.13 18.38
C GLY A 131 3.50 -13.23 17.24
N LEU A 132 4.03 -12.01 17.13
CA LEU A 132 3.57 -11.06 16.14
C LEU A 132 4.07 -11.39 14.74
N LYS A 133 3.24 -11.13 13.73
CA LYS A 133 3.61 -11.33 12.33
C LYS A 133 4.76 -10.41 11.91
N GLU A 134 5.65 -10.92 11.07
CA GLU A 134 6.84 -10.24 10.58
C GLU A 134 6.58 -8.80 10.07
N ASP A 135 5.51 -8.58 9.30
CA ASP A 135 5.14 -7.23 8.82
C ASP A 135 4.78 -6.27 9.96
N THR A 136 4.17 -6.79 11.04
CA THR A 136 3.85 -6.00 12.24
C THR A 136 5.13 -5.62 12.97
N VAL A 137 6.02 -6.58 13.18
CA VAL A 137 7.32 -6.37 13.82
C VAL A 137 8.14 -5.35 13.02
N LYS A 138 8.28 -5.53 11.70
CA LYS A 138 8.95 -4.57 10.82
C LYS A 138 8.39 -3.16 10.93
N GLY A 139 7.07 -3.03 11.00
CA GLY A 139 6.40 -1.74 11.18
C GLY A 139 6.77 -1.08 12.51
N ARG A 140 6.70 -1.82 13.62
CA ARG A 140 7.03 -1.33 14.95
C ARG A 140 8.50 -0.93 15.07
N VAL A 141 9.40 -1.80 14.64
CA VAL A 141 10.86 -1.55 14.61
C VAL A 141 11.18 -0.31 13.77
N SER A 142 10.50 -0.14 12.64
CA SER A 142 10.68 1.07 11.79
C SER A 142 10.32 2.36 12.54
N TRP A 143 9.31 2.36 13.40
CA TRP A 143 8.97 3.56 14.17
C TRP A 143 9.99 3.85 15.27
N VAL A 144 10.45 2.83 15.99
CA VAL A 144 11.51 2.98 17.00
C VAL A 144 12.82 3.43 16.35
N ARG A 145 13.20 2.85 15.20
CA ARG A 145 14.38 3.29 14.42
C ARG A 145 14.34 4.78 14.09
N LYS A 146 13.18 5.31 13.70
CA LYS A 146 13.04 6.74 13.38
C LYS A 146 13.23 7.63 14.61
N MET A 147 12.82 7.17 15.78
CA MET A 147 13.09 7.86 17.03
C MET A 147 14.60 7.84 17.37
N PHE A 148 15.26 6.73 17.18
CA PHE A 148 16.71 6.63 17.38
C PHE A 148 17.52 7.49 16.41
N LEU A 149 17.13 7.56 15.14
CA LEU A 149 17.74 8.48 14.17
C LEU A 149 17.59 9.95 14.59
N TYR A 150 16.44 10.31 15.17
CA TYR A 150 16.26 11.63 15.75
C TYR A 150 17.22 11.85 16.92
N PHE A 151 17.39 10.89 17.83
CA PHE A 151 18.32 10.99 18.95
C PHE A 151 19.76 11.16 18.46
N GLU A 152 20.21 10.36 17.50
CA GLU A 152 21.54 10.50 16.89
C GLU A 152 21.75 11.88 16.27
N SER A 153 20.74 12.43 15.57
CA SER A 153 20.83 13.78 15.01
C SER A 153 20.93 14.89 16.08
N HIS A 154 20.63 14.57 17.35
CA HIS A 154 20.76 15.44 18.50
C HIS A 154 21.92 15.05 19.43
N GLY A 155 22.87 14.23 18.92
CA GLY A 155 24.08 13.85 19.64
C GLY A 155 23.86 12.80 20.75
N ARG A 156 22.75 12.07 20.71
CA ARG A 156 22.45 10.97 21.62
C ARG A 156 22.68 9.63 20.94
N TYR A 157 23.65 8.86 21.43
CA TYR A 157 24.06 7.57 20.84
C TYR A 157 23.95 6.39 21.80
N SER A 158 23.43 6.61 23.01
CA SER A 158 23.24 5.59 24.04
C SER A 158 21.83 5.68 24.61
N LEU A 159 21.28 4.53 25.03
CA LEU A 159 20.03 4.46 25.78
C LEU A 159 20.17 5.00 27.19
N ASN A 160 21.36 4.85 27.78
CA ASN A 160 21.66 5.37 29.10
C ASN A 160 21.80 6.90 29.05
N GLY A 161 21.21 7.57 30.02
CA GLY A 161 21.19 9.02 30.10
C GLY A 161 20.14 9.70 29.24
N LEU A 162 19.27 8.94 28.54
CA LEU A 162 18.08 9.49 27.91
C LEU A 162 17.08 9.96 28.97
N THR A 163 16.41 11.06 28.65
CA THR A 163 15.48 11.72 29.57
C THR A 163 14.10 11.87 28.96
N HIS A 164 13.12 12.21 29.79
CA HIS A 164 11.78 12.59 29.31
C HIS A 164 11.82 13.75 28.31
N ALA A 165 12.80 14.67 28.46
CA ALA A 165 12.98 15.79 27.55
C ALA A 165 13.40 15.35 26.15
N ASP A 166 14.27 14.33 26.04
CA ASP A 166 14.69 13.78 24.74
C ASP A 166 13.48 13.16 23.99
N ILE A 167 12.64 12.39 24.71
CA ILE A 167 11.43 11.81 24.14
C ILE A 167 10.43 12.91 23.74
N SER A 168 10.21 13.88 24.61
CA SER A 168 9.30 15.00 24.33
C SER A 168 9.79 15.82 23.14
N GLY A 169 11.10 16.04 22.99
CA GLY A 169 11.71 16.70 21.85
C GLY A 169 11.38 15.96 20.53
N TYR A 170 11.49 14.62 20.52
CA TYR A 170 11.08 13.83 19.37
C TYR A 170 9.58 13.98 19.03
N LEU A 171 8.71 13.93 20.05
CA LEU A 171 7.27 14.04 19.85
C LEU A 171 6.83 15.42 19.35
N LEU A 172 7.57 16.48 19.69
CA LEU A 172 7.33 17.85 19.24
C LEU A 172 7.99 18.17 17.88
N SER A 173 8.75 17.24 17.32
CA SER A 173 9.42 17.43 16.05
C SER A 173 8.44 17.61 14.87
N ASP A 174 8.90 18.19 13.77
CA ASP A 174 8.12 18.42 12.57
C ASP A 174 7.54 17.14 11.95
N ARG A 175 8.11 15.99 12.32
CA ARG A 175 7.66 14.69 11.89
C ARG A 175 6.17 14.42 12.15
N PHE A 176 5.62 14.96 13.21
CA PHE A 176 4.23 14.72 13.60
C PHE A 176 3.26 15.78 13.07
N LYS A 177 3.77 16.91 12.56
CA LYS A 177 2.96 17.99 12.00
C LYS A 177 2.14 17.53 10.80
N GLY A 178 0.88 17.89 10.77
CA GLY A 178 -0.03 17.61 9.64
C GLY A 178 -0.42 16.14 9.45
N ARG A 179 0.03 15.23 10.32
CA ARG A 179 -0.34 13.81 10.22
C ARG A 179 -1.72 13.53 10.82
N ALA A 180 -2.42 12.55 10.20
CA ALA A 180 -3.71 12.12 10.70
C ALA A 180 -3.61 11.58 12.14
N PRO A 181 -4.49 11.99 13.08
CA PRO A 181 -4.42 11.61 14.49
C PRO A 181 -4.35 10.10 14.73
N LYS A 182 -5.07 9.31 13.94
CA LYS A 182 -5.05 7.84 14.04
C LYS A 182 -3.69 7.23 13.71
N GLY A 183 -2.97 7.79 12.72
CA GLY A 183 -1.62 7.35 12.36
C GLY A 183 -0.60 7.70 13.44
N VAL A 184 -0.72 8.89 14.03
CA VAL A 184 0.10 9.32 15.16
C VAL A 184 -0.17 8.42 16.38
N HIS A 185 -1.43 8.18 16.72
CA HIS A 185 -1.81 7.29 17.83
C HIS A 185 -1.16 5.90 17.72
N GLY A 186 -1.17 5.29 16.53
CA GLY A 186 -0.54 3.98 16.32
C GLY A 186 0.98 4.00 16.54
N GLU A 187 1.66 5.05 16.10
CA GLU A 187 3.10 5.22 16.33
C GLU A 187 3.41 5.44 17.81
N LEU A 188 2.69 6.35 18.48
CA LEU A 188 2.85 6.61 19.92
C LEU A 188 2.66 5.35 20.77
N TYR A 189 1.66 4.54 20.42
CA TYR A 189 1.42 3.26 21.11
C TYR A 189 2.64 2.32 20.98
N CYS A 190 3.22 2.21 19.78
CA CYS A 190 4.40 1.37 19.58
C CYS A 190 5.63 1.90 20.29
N LEU A 191 5.86 3.22 20.28
CA LEU A 191 6.98 3.84 21.02
C LEU A 191 6.84 3.65 22.51
N LYS A 192 5.62 3.80 23.03
CA LYS A 192 5.37 3.55 24.46
C LYS A 192 5.67 2.10 24.85
N ASN A 193 5.24 1.13 24.01
CA ASN A 193 5.53 -0.28 24.25
C ASN A 193 7.04 -0.59 24.19
N PHE A 194 7.77 0.06 23.28
CA PHE A 194 9.23 -0.08 23.24
C PHE A 194 9.87 0.39 24.56
N TRP A 195 9.47 1.54 25.10
CA TRP A 195 10.03 2.03 26.36
C TRP A 195 9.66 1.14 27.57
N LEU A 196 8.43 0.62 27.61
CA LEU A 196 8.04 -0.38 28.60
C LEU A 196 8.93 -1.62 28.53
N TYR A 197 9.16 -2.13 27.31
CA TYR A 197 10.08 -3.24 27.08
C TYR A 197 11.52 -2.89 27.54
N ALA A 198 12.03 -1.73 27.15
CA ALA A 198 13.39 -1.32 27.49
C ALA A 198 13.60 -1.18 29.00
N GLU A 199 12.59 -0.72 29.72
CA GLU A 199 12.59 -0.64 31.19
C GLU A 199 12.52 -2.04 31.81
N GLU A 200 11.65 -2.91 31.35
CA GLU A 200 11.46 -4.27 31.85
C GLU A 200 12.72 -5.12 31.68
N TYR A 201 13.42 -4.98 30.57
CA TYR A 201 14.62 -5.75 30.26
C TYR A 201 15.93 -5.03 30.66
N GLY A 202 15.84 -3.91 31.39
CA GLY A 202 17.01 -3.19 31.93
C GLY A 202 17.92 -2.59 30.85
N LEU A 203 17.35 -2.22 29.68
CA LEU A 203 18.11 -1.57 28.60
C LEU A 203 18.35 -0.07 28.87
N VAL A 204 17.67 0.49 29.83
CA VAL A 204 17.73 1.91 30.20
C VAL A 204 17.97 2.07 31.72
N ASP A 205 18.69 3.10 32.08
CA ASP A 205 18.94 3.48 33.48
C ASP A 205 17.87 4.43 34.04
N THR A 206 17.19 5.16 33.17
CA THR A 206 16.12 6.11 33.54
C THR A 206 14.78 5.38 33.55
N MET A 207 14.16 5.34 34.73
CA MET A 207 12.83 4.72 34.89
C MET A 207 11.71 5.63 34.40
N SER A 208 10.61 4.98 33.98
CA SER A 208 9.36 5.65 33.57
C SER A 208 9.46 6.52 32.32
N LEU A 209 10.43 6.27 31.41
CA LEU A 209 10.56 6.98 30.14
C LEU A 209 9.27 6.87 29.29
N HIS A 210 8.58 5.74 29.38
CA HIS A 210 7.29 5.53 28.71
C HIS A 210 6.21 6.54 29.10
N SER A 211 6.33 7.16 30.30
CA SER A 211 5.36 8.14 30.80
C SER A 211 5.40 9.49 30.06
N ALA A 212 6.52 9.79 29.38
CA ALA A 212 6.61 10.96 28.48
C ALA A 212 5.64 10.84 27.29
N ILE A 213 5.14 9.62 26.98
CA ILE A 213 4.23 9.37 25.85
C ILE A 213 2.80 9.31 26.38
N ILE A 214 2.06 10.41 26.23
CA ILE A 214 0.66 10.49 26.58
C ILE A 214 -0.16 10.11 25.34
N ILE A 215 -0.99 9.06 25.46
CA ILE A 215 -1.83 8.57 24.39
C ILE A 215 -3.27 8.99 24.65
N HIS A 216 -3.76 9.93 23.85
CA HIS A 216 -5.17 10.32 23.91
C HIS A 216 -6.02 9.37 23.07
N ARG A 217 -7.20 9.00 23.60
CA ARG A 217 -8.15 8.19 22.87
C ARG A 217 -8.69 8.98 21.66
N VAL A 218 -8.38 8.49 20.46
CA VAL A 218 -8.92 9.08 19.24
C VAL A 218 -10.28 8.46 18.96
N ASN A 219 -11.36 9.19 19.25
CA ASN A 219 -12.69 8.78 18.85
C ASN A 219 -12.86 9.01 17.34
N SER A 220 -12.81 7.97 16.56
CA SER A 220 -13.08 8.03 15.12
C SER A 220 -14.50 7.55 14.84
N SER A 221 -15.51 8.34 15.20
CA SER A 221 -16.87 8.15 14.69
C SER A 221 -16.97 8.69 13.27
N ARG A 222 -16.33 8.02 12.31
CA ARG A 222 -16.51 8.36 10.91
C ARG A 222 -17.65 7.55 10.34
N ILE A 223 -18.58 8.22 9.67
CA ILE A 223 -19.51 7.55 8.77
C ILE A 223 -18.68 6.75 7.76
N ILE A 224 -18.96 5.47 7.66
CA ILE A 224 -18.23 4.61 6.73
C ILE A 224 -18.64 4.98 5.31
N THR A 225 -17.67 5.28 4.47
CA THR A 225 -17.90 5.49 3.04
C THR A 225 -18.06 4.14 2.36
N THR A 226 -19.12 4.00 1.57
CA THR A 226 -19.40 2.85 0.70
C THR A 226 -19.46 3.32 -0.75
N LEU A 227 -19.40 2.38 -1.69
CA LEU A 227 -19.59 2.68 -3.11
C LEU A 227 -21.06 2.86 -3.42
N THR A 228 -21.39 3.83 -4.27
CA THR A 228 -22.70 3.93 -4.91
C THR A 228 -22.78 2.93 -6.07
N ARG A 229 -23.99 2.57 -6.51
CA ARG A 229 -24.18 1.68 -7.67
C ARG A 229 -23.53 2.24 -8.95
N GLN A 230 -23.59 3.57 -9.13
CA GLN A 230 -22.95 4.20 -10.27
C GLN A 230 -21.42 4.06 -10.22
N GLN A 231 -20.82 4.30 -9.03
CA GLN A 231 -19.38 4.11 -8.85
C GLN A 231 -18.95 2.65 -9.08
N GLU A 232 -19.79 1.69 -8.75
CA GLU A 232 -19.51 0.27 -9.01
C GLU A 232 -19.54 -0.04 -10.51
N ALA A 233 -20.58 0.43 -11.22
CA ALA A 233 -20.67 0.30 -12.66
C ALA A 233 -19.45 0.95 -13.34
N ASP A 234 -19.12 2.19 -12.98
CA ASP A 234 -17.94 2.91 -13.53
C ASP A 234 -16.60 2.17 -13.29
N ILE A 235 -16.55 1.33 -12.24
CA ILE A 235 -15.36 0.55 -11.87
C ILE A 235 -15.29 -0.78 -12.64
N LEU A 236 -16.43 -1.41 -12.84
CA LEU A 236 -16.54 -2.79 -13.32
C LEU A 236 -16.86 -2.86 -14.80
N GLU A 237 -17.45 -1.81 -15.37
CA GLU A 237 -17.73 -1.73 -16.79
C GLU A 237 -16.47 -1.31 -17.54
N ASP A 238 -15.91 -2.25 -18.29
CA ASP A 238 -14.87 -1.99 -19.28
C ASP A 238 -15.52 -1.37 -20.53
N GLU A 239 -15.94 -0.10 -20.45
CA GLU A 239 -16.28 0.64 -21.66
C GLU A 239 -15.03 0.74 -22.54
N GLN A 240 -15.15 0.31 -23.78
CA GLN A 240 -14.11 0.27 -24.82
C GLN A 240 -13.16 1.47 -24.75
N GLY A 241 -11.95 1.23 -24.21
CA GLY A 241 -10.89 2.22 -24.08
C GLY A 241 -10.56 2.69 -22.64
N SER A 242 -11.11 2.08 -21.61
CA SER A 242 -10.67 2.31 -20.22
C SER A 242 -9.40 1.53 -19.93
N SER A 243 -8.53 2.10 -19.11
CA SER A 243 -7.24 1.49 -18.73
C SER A 243 -7.37 0.45 -17.58
N VAL A 244 -8.57 -0.08 -17.36
CA VAL A 244 -8.81 -1.10 -16.32
C VAL A 244 -8.53 -2.46 -16.93
N ASN A 245 -7.62 -3.21 -16.32
CA ASN A 245 -7.26 -4.53 -16.78
C ASN A 245 -8.21 -5.59 -16.19
N LYS A 246 -8.36 -6.75 -16.89
CA LYS A 246 -9.22 -7.88 -16.49
C LYS A 246 -8.89 -8.37 -15.06
N ARG A 247 -7.63 -8.34 -14.66
CA ARG A 247 -7.20 -8.68 -13.30
C ARG A 247 -7.85 -7.79 -12.25
N ASP A 248 -7.89 -6.49 -12.50
CA ASP A 248 -8.38 -5.51 -11.52
C ASP A 248 -9.92 -5.56 -11.44
N ILE A 249 -10.60 -5.87 -12.56
CA ILE A 249 -12.05 -6.16 -12.60
C ILE A 249 -12.35 -7.40 -11.76
N ALA A 250 -11.65 -8.52 -12.00
CA ALA A 250 -11.86 -9.76 -11.27
C ALA A 250 -11.62 -9.58 -9.75
N ILE A 251 -10.59 -8.83 -9.36
CA ILE A 251 -10.31 -8.52 -7.94
C ILE A 251 -11.40 -7.63 -7.35
N GLY A 252 -11.90 -6.66 -8.10
CA GLY A 252 -12.97 -5.74 -7.68
C GLY A 252 -14.28 -6.49 -7.41
N LEU A 253 -14.73 -7.30 -8.37
CA LEU A 253 -15.92 -8.14 -8.24
C LEU A 253 -15.79 -9.10 -7.06
N LEU A 254 -14.66 -9.80 -6.96
CA LEU A 254 -14.40 -10.71 -5.87
C LEU A 254 -14.48 -10.01 -4.50
N ALA A 255 -13.91 -8.81 -4.38
CA ALA A 255 -13.97 -8.02 -3.14
C ALA A 255 -15.39 -7.54 -2.84
N LEU A 256 -16.16 -7.18 -3.85
CA LEU A 256 -17.52 -6.64 -3.74
C LEU A 256 -18.54 -7.72 -3.38
N HIS A 257 -18.43 -8.93 -3.96
CA HIS A 257 -19.41 -9.99 -3.82
C HIS A 257 -19.10 -10.96 -2.67
N THR A 258 -17.84 -11.06 -2.24
CA THR A 258 -17.45 -11.94 -1.13
C THR A 258 -17.04 -11.21 0.15
N GLY A 259 -16.74 -9.93 0.05
CA GLY A 259 -16.20 -9.15 1.17
C GLY A 259 -14.82 -9.63 1.67
N LEU A 260 -14.08 -10.44 0.93
CA LEU A 260 -12.75 -10.93 1.31
C LEU A 260 -11.76 -9.78 1.56
N ARG A 261 -10.81 -10.00 2.46
CA ARG A 261 -9.74 -9.01 2.71
C ARG A 261 -8.75 -8.99 1.56
N SER A 262 -8.14 -7.84 1.31
CA SER A 262 -7.17 -7.68 0.22
C SER A 262 -5.96 -8.62 0.32
N CYS A 263 -5.55 -9.04 1.52
CA CYS A 263 -4.48 -10.03 1.68
C CYS A 263 -4.94 -11.43 1.25
N ASP A 264 -6.19 -11.81 1.55
CA ASP A 264 -6.75 -13.10 1.22
C ASP A 264 -6.98 -13.20 -0.29
N ILE A 265 -7.55 -12.15 -0.92
CA ILE A 265 -7.71 -12.09 -2.39
C ILE A 265 -6.36 -12.22 -3.11
N ARG A 266 -5.35 -11.50 -2.67
CA ARG A 266 -4.01 -11.55 -3.29
C ARG A 266 -3.31 -12.90 -3.14
N ALA A 267 -3.64 -13.62 -2.10
CA ALA A 267 -3.08 -14.93 -1.82
C ALA A 267 -3.94 -16.10 -2.31
N LEU A 268 -5.06 -15.79 -2.96
CA LEU A 268 -6.00 -16.80 -3.47
C LEU A 268 -5.32 -17.70 -4.50
N LYS A 269 -5.46 -19.02 -4.31
CA LYS A 269 -4.93 -20.05 -5.17
C LYS A 269 -6.05 -20.74 -5.95
N PHE A 270 -5.70 -21.41 -7.05
CA PHE A 270 -6.67 -22.17 -7.84
C PHE A 270 -7.36 -23.26 -7.01
N GLN A 271 -6.63 -23.93 -6.11
CA GLN A 271 -7.17 -24.96 -5.24
C GLN A 271 -8.16 -24.46 -4.19
N ASP A 272 -8.18 -23.16 -3.91
CA ASP A 272 -9.06 -22.55 -2.91
C ASP A 272 -10.49 -22.35 -3.47
N ILE A 273 -10.66 -22.46 -4.80
CA ILE A 273 -11.95 -22.30 -5.48
C ILE A 273 -12.50 -23.68 -5.87
N ASN A 274 -13.70 -23.97 -5.41
CA ASN A 274 -14.49 -25.09 -5.91
C ASN A 274 -15.45 -24.56 -7.01
N TRP A 275 -15.04 -24.76 -8.26
CA TRP A 275 -15.75 -24.25 -9.44
C TRP A 275 -17.11 -24.92 -9.63
N ASP A 276 -17.22 -26.22 -9.35
CA ASP A 276 -18.48 -26.96 -9.50
C ASP A 276 -19.54 -26.56 -8.48
N LYS A 277 -19.12 -26.25 -7.26
CA LYS A 277 -20.02 -25.88 -6.15
C LYS A 277 -20.05 -24.38 -5.89
N GLN A 278 -19.34 -23.61 -6.67
CA GLN A 278 -19.30 -22.16 -6.63
C GLN A 278 -19.03 -21.57 -5.24
N TYR A 279 -17.94 -22.00 -4.60
CA TYR A 279 -17.49 -21.41 -3.34
C TYR A 279 -15.96 -21.32 -3.26
N ILE A 280 -15.50 -20.40 -2.45
CA ILE A 280 -14.09 -20.22 -2.06
C ILE A 280 -13.94 -20.72 -0.63
N SER A 281 -12.93 -21.56 -0.39
CA SER A 281 -12.56 -22.05 0.94
C SER A 281 -11.10 -21.73 1.23
N LEU A 282 -10.85 -20.93 2.23
CA LEU A 282 -9.50 -20.47 2.59
C LEU A 282 -9.34 -20.25 4.10
N VAL A 283 -8.10 -20.21 4.56
CA VAL A 283 -7.76 -19.73 5.90
C VAL A 283 -7.29 -18.26 5.80
N GLN A 284 -8.01 -17.37 6.47
CA GLN A 284 -7.72 -15.95 6.42
C GLN A 284 -6.32 -15.61 6.93
N GLN A 285 -5.51 -14.94 6.13
CA GLN A 285 -4.13 -14.61 6.48
C GLN A 285 -3.99 -13.73 7.72
N LYS A 286 -4.92 -12.81 7.93
CA LYS A 286 -4.84 -11.87 9.06
C LYS A 286 -5.26 -12.49 10.38
N THR A 287 -6.31 -13.31 10.39
CA THR A 287 -6.97 -13.82 11.60
C THR A 287 -6.73 -15.31 11.85
N GLY A 288 -6.27 -16.07 10.84
CA GLY A 288 -6.14 -17.52 10.93
C GLY A 288 -7.48 -18.26 10.95
N VAL A 289 -8.60 -17.59 10.71
CA VAL A 289 -9.94 -18.18 10.74
C VAL A 289 -10.21 -18.86 9.40
N PRO A 290 -10.62 -20.15 9.38
CA PRO A 290 -11.17 -20.78 8.19
C PRO A 290 -12.43 -20.04 7.74
N LEU A 291 -12.54 -19.81 6.43
CA LEU A 291 -13.68 -19.11 5.86
C LEU A 291 -14.11 -19.79 4.57
N GLN A 292 -15.41 -19.99 4.43
CA GLN A 292 -16.04 -20.45 3.21
C GLN A 292 -17.07 -19.40 2.75
N VAL A 293 -16.94 -18.92 1.53
CA VAL A 293 -17.84 -17.90 0.96
C VAL A 293 -18.33 -18.34 -0.42
N PRO A 294 -19.60 -18.14 -0.75
CA PRO A 294 -20.10 -18.41 -2.08
C PRO A 294 -19.48 -17.42 -3.08
N ILE A 295 -19.35 -17.86 -4.33
CA ILE A 295 -18.95 -17.04 -5.46
C ILE A 295 -20.07 -17.08 -6.50
N ASP A 296 -20.39 -15.93 -7.07
CA ASP A 296 -21.40 -15.87 -8.15
C ASP A 296 -20.76 -16.05 -9.53
N ALA A 297 -21.61 -16.33 -10.50
CA ALA A 297 -21.18 -16.58 -11.88
C ALA A 297 -20.48 -15.38 -12.53
N GLU A 298 -20.84 -14.14 -12.14
CA GLU A 298 -20.21 -12.93 -12.66
C GLU A 298 -18.75 -12.84 -12.22
N THR A 299 -18.50 -13.02 -10.92
CA THR A 299 -17.15 -13.03 -10.35
C THR A 299 -16.31 -14.19 -10.90
N GLU A 300 -16.91 -15.36 -11.01
CA GLU A 300 -16.28 -16.56 -11.57
C GLU A 300 -15.83 -16.33 -13.02
N ASN A 301 -16.73 -15.82 -13.87
CA ASN A 301 -16.43 -15.49 -15.26
C ASN A 301 -15.33 -14.44 -15.38
N ALA A 302 -15.32 -13.42 -14.51
CA ALA A 302 -14.28 -12.40 -14.53
C ALA A 302 -12.90 -12.97 -14.15
N ILE A 303 -12.84 -13.91 -13.19
CA ILE A 303 -11.60 -14.59 -12.86
C ILE A 303 -11.12 -15.44 -14.03
N ILE A 304 -12.02 -16.19 -14.66
CA ILE A 304 -11.72 -17.04 -15.83
C ILE A 304 -11.23 -16.17 -17.00
N ASP A 305 -11.90 -15.06 -17.27
CA ASP A 305 -11.51 -14.14 -18.34
C ASP A 305 -10.11 -13.55 -18.11
N TYR A 306 -9.79 -13.15 -16.86
CA TYR A 306 -8.44 -12.75 -16.51
C TYR A 306 -7.42 -13.87 -16.72
N VAL A 307 -7.72 -15.07 -16.26
CA VAL A 307 -6.80 -16.22 -16.34
C VAL A 307 -6.48 -16.60 -17.78
N LEU A 308 -7.51 -16.60 -18.64
CA LEU A 308 -7.38 -17.04 -20.04
C LEU A 308 -6.74 -15.98 -20.95
N HIS A 309 -6.95 -14.69 -20.68
CA HIS A 309 -6.62 -13.65 -21.65
C HIS A 309 -5.58 -12.63 -21.17
N GLU A 310 -5.33 -12.51 -19.87
CA GLU A 310 -4.38 -11.49 -19.35
C GLU A 310 -3.32 -12.06 -18.39
N ARG A 311 -3.64 -13.16 -17.69
CA ARG A 311 -2.72 -13.75 -16.73
C ARG A 311 -1.48 -14.27 -17.46
N ARG A 312 -0.30 -13.85 -16.99
CA ARG A 312 0.97 -14.32 -17.53
C ARG A 312 1.14 -15.82 -17.32
N GLU A 313 1.63 -16.52 -18.34
CA GLU A 313 2.03 -17.92 -18.21
C GLU A 313 3.13 -18.07 -17.16
N CYS A 314 2.88 -18.92 -16.18
CA CYS A 314 3.81 -19.18 -15.08
C CYS A 314 3.34 -20.39 -14.27
N ASN A 315 4.27 -21.02 -13.57
CA ASN A 315 4.02 -22.15 -12.67
C ASN A 315 3.59 -21.71 -11.25
N SER A 316 2.89 -20.59 -11.13
CA SER A 316 2.42 -20.09 -9.84
C SER A 316 1.03 -20.63 -9.51
N ASP A 317 0.84 -21.15 -8.30
CA ASP A 317 -0.47 -21.59 -7.78
C ASP A 317 -1.43 -20.42 -7.55
N TYR A 318 -0.90 -19.18 -7.41
CA TYR A 318 -1.73 -18.00 -7.18
C TYR A 318 -2.51 -17.62 -8.43
N ILE A 319 -3.81 -17.33 -8.26
CA ILE A 319 -4.65 -16.85 -9.35
C ILE A 319 -4.12 -15.50 -9.83
N PHE A 320 -3.94 -14.55 -8.89
CA PHE A 320 -3.50 -13.19 -9.22
C PHE A 320 -1.99 -13.05 -9.10
N VAL A 321 -1.34 -12.72 -10.20
CA VAL A 321 0.12 -12.56 -10.28
C VAL A 321 0.51 -11.15 -10.74
N THR A 322 1.79 -10.81 -10.55
CA THR A 322 2.32 -9.52 -11.02
C THR A 322 2.28 -9.42 -12.53
N GLY A 323 1.77 -8.32 -13.06
CA GLY A 323 1.76 -8.05 -14.51
C GLY A 323 3.11 -7.63 -15.07
N VAL A 324 4.03 -7.13 -14.23
CA VAL A 324 5.34 -6.60 -14.60
C VAL A 324 6.39 -7.07 -13.62
N GLY A 325 7.60 -7.31 -14.09
CA GLY A 325 8.72 -7.81 -13.29
C GLY A 325 8.63 -9.33 -13.04
N PRO A 326 9.40 -9.88 -12.11
CA PRO A 326 9.37 -11.29 -11.78
C PRO A 326 7.96 -11.74 -11.39
N VAL A 327 7.53 -12.89 -11.94
CA VAL A 327 6.21 -13.42 -11.62
C VAL A 327 6.17 -13.89 -10.18
N GLN A 328 5.29 -13.30 -9.42
CA GLN A 328 5.04 -13.63 -8.02
C GLN A 328 3.60 -13.29 -7.65
N GLY A 329 3.12 -13.79 -6.52
CA GLY A 329 1.85 -13.37 -5.96
C GLY A 329 1.81 -11.85 -5.71
N LEU A 330 0.63 -11.26 -5.81
CA LEU A 330 0.47 -9.81 -5.66
C LEU A 330 0.84 -9.34 -4.26
N LYS A 331 1.71 -8.33 -4.16
CA LYS A 331 1.97 -7.59 -2.92
C LYS A 331 1.09 -6.34 -2.87
N ARG A 332 0.85 -5.79 -1.67
CA ARG A 332 0.02 -4.58 -1.47
C ARG A 332 0.42 -3.42 -2.39
N ARG A 333 1.70 -3.26 -2.71
CA ARG A 333 2.22 -2.20 -3.58
C ARG A 333 1.90 -2.39 -5.07
N HIS A 334 1.58 -3.61 -5.50
CA HIS A 334 1.33 -3.92 -6.91
C HIS A 334 -0.11 -3.67 -7.34
N TYR A 335 -0.97 -3.38 -6.37
CA TYR A 335 -2.38 -3.21 -6.59
C TYR A 335 -2.80 -1.79 -6.22
N ARG A 336 -3.14 -1.02 -7.23
CA ARG A 336 -3.82 0.26 -7.11
C ARG A 336 -4.98 0.25 -8.08
N ILE A 337 -6.20 0.07 -7.59
CA ILE A 337 -7.37 0.37 -8.38
C ILE A 337 -7.36 1.90 -8.58
N ARG A 338 -7.01 2.33 -9.78
CA ARG A 338 -7.14 3.71 -10.21
C ARG A 338 -8.53 3.89 -10.79
N TYR A 339 -9.46 4.26 -9.95
CA TYR A 339 -10.77 4.68 -10.42
C TYR A 339 -10.64 6.07 -11.04
N ARG A 340 -10.66 6.12 -12.34
CA ARG A 340 -10.86 7.34 -13.08
C ARG A 340 -12.21 7.22 -13.78
N ALA A 341 -13.28 7.68 -13.12
CA ALA A 341 -14.51 7.93 -13.82
C ALA A 341 -14.24 8.94 -14.94
N LYS A 342 -14.49 8.57 -16.22
CA LYS A 342 -14.42 9.46 -17.35
C LYS A 342 -15.34 10.65 -17.10
N GLY A 343 -14.81 11.88 -17.10
CA GLY A 343 -15.60 13.12 -17.06
C GLY A 343 -15.90 13.67 -15.65
N THR A 344 -15.45 13.06 -14.58
CA THR A 344 -15.55 13.64 -13.25
C THR A 344 -14.34 14.51 -12.92
N PRO A 345 -14.54 15.70 -12.29
CA PRO A 345 -13.44 16.50 -11.75
C PRO A 345 -12.60 15.67 -10.78
N SER A 346 -11.32 16.03 -10.63
CA SER A 346 -10.32 15.34 -9.78
C SER A 346 -10.72 15.18 -8.29
N GLU A 347 -11.85 15.70 -7.89
CA GLU A 347 -12.42 15.63 -6.55
C GLU A 347 -13.09 14.30 -6.18
N TYR A 348 -13.38 13.43 -7.16
CA TYR A 348 -13.90 12.08 -6.92
C TYR A 348 -12.81 11.00 -6.92
N THR A 349 -11.68 11.28 -6.32
CA THR A 349 -10.78 10.20 -5.90
C THR A 349 -11.44 9.41 -4.80
N ILE A 350 -11.76 8.13 -5.08
CA ILE A 350 -12.13 7.20 -4.01
C ILE A 350 -11.05 7.27 -2.94
N PRO A 351 -11.41 7.56 -1.69
CA PRO A 351 -10.43 7.71 -0.63
C PRO A 351 -9.48 6.52 -0.61
N HIS A 352 -8.24 6.73 -0.18
CA HIS A 352 -7.10 5.79 -0.12
C HIS A 352 -7.35 4.40 0.53
N ASP A 353 -8.58 3.98 0.66
CA ASP A 353 -9.00 2.76 1.36
C ASP A 353 -8.78 1.45 0.56
N GLY A 354 -8.38 1.56 -0.71
CA GLY A 354 -8.13 0.39 -1.55
C GLY A 354 -9.32 -0.59 -1.57
N LEU A 355 -9.06 -1.90 -1.52
CA LEU A 355 -10.12 -2.92 -1.49
C LEU A 355 -11.01 -2.89 -0.23
N HIS A 356 -10.68 -2.10 0.78
CA HIS A 356 -11.50 -2.01 1.99
C HIS A 356 -12.86 -1.36 1.73
N ILE A 357 -12.97 -0.47 0.72
CA ILE A 357 -14.24 0.16 0.39
C ILE A 357 -15.25 -0.87 -0.15
N PHE A 358 -14.80 -1.83 -0.97
CA PHE A 358 -15.66 -2.91 -1.49
C PHE A 358 -16.19 -3.80 -0.37
N ARG A 359 -15.31 -4.21 0.55
CA ARG A 359 -15.71 -4.99 1.72
C ARG A 359 -16.69 -4.24 2.61
N ARG A 360 -16.54 -2.92 2.77
CA ARG A 360 -17.50 -2.07 3.49
C ARG A 360 -18.83 -2.01 2.76
N THR A 361 -18.80 -1.86 1.44
CA THR A 361 -20.01 -1.87 0.60
C THR A 361 -20.74 -3.20 0.71
N PHE A 362 -20.03 -4.32 0.62
CA PHE A 362 -20.59 -5.65 0.83
C PHE A 362 -21.27 -5.78 2.20
N ALA A 363 -20.56 -5.43 3.28
CA ALA A 363 -21.08 -5.52 4.63
C ALA A 363 -22.30 -4.62 4.85
N SER A 364 -22.29 -3.39 4.32
CA SER A 364 -23.41 -2.46 4.39
C SER A 364 -24.64 -2.96 3.60
N ARG A 365 -24.43 -3.61 2.47
CA ARG A 365 -25.52 -4.25 1.69
C ARG A 365 -26.16 -5.39 2.45
N LEU A 366 -25.37 -6.26 3.05
CA LEU A 366 -25.88 -7.33 3.91
C LEU A 366 -26.71 -6.77 5.07
N LEU A 367 -26.23 -5.70 5.70
CA LEU A 367 -26.94 -5.04 6.79
C LEU A 367 -28.28 -4.46 6.29
N ASN A 368 -28.28 -3.75 5.15
CA ASN A 368 -29.45 -3.15 4.56
C ASN A 368 -30.46 -4.19 4.04
N SER A 369 -30.00 -5.39 3.64
CA SER A 369 -30.89 -6.51 3.30
C SER A 369 -31.48 -7.23 4.52
N GLY A 370 -31.19 -6.77 5.72
CA GLY A 370 -31.72 -7.31 6.97
C GLY A 370 -30.91 -8.45 7.60
N ALA A 371 -29.71 -8.72 7.09
CA ALA A 371 -28.86 -9.74 7.71
C ALA A 371 -28.47 -9.35 9.14
N ALA A 372 -28.50 -10.32 10.06
CA ALA A 372 -28.12 -10.09 11.44
C ALA A 372 -26.61 -9.84 11.57
N LEU A 373 -26.21 -8.93 12.48
CA LEU A 373 -24.79 -8.59 12.71
C LEU A 373 -23.87 -9.81 12.96
N PRO A 374 -24.29 -10.84 13.71
CA PRO A 374 -23.48 -12.03 13.87
C PRO A 374 -23.20 -12.76 12.55
N VAL A 375 -24.18 -12.84 11.65
CA VAL A 375 -24.04 -13.46 10.33
C VAL A 375 -23.06 -12.66 9.47
N ILE A 376 -23.18 -11.33 9.47
CA ILE A 376 -22.24 -10.46 8.76
C ILE A 376 -20.82 -10.63 9.32
N SER A 377 -20.70 -10.73 10.65
CA SER A 377 -19.39 -10.95 11.31
C SER A 377 -18.75 -12.27 10.89
N GLU A 378 -19.54 -13.34 10.81
CA GLU A 378 -19.10 -14.66 10.38
C GLU A 378 -18.71 -14.67 8.92
N MET A 379 -19.54 -14.16 8.01
CA MET A 379 -19.23 -14.04 6.58
C MET A 379 -17.98 -13.25 6.31
N LEU A 380 -17.69 -12.24 7.13
CA LEU A 380 -16.46 -11.46 7.01
C LEU A 380 -15.26 -12.12 7.72
N GLY A 381 -15.47 -13.16 8.53
CA GLY A 381 -14.43 -13.79 9.34
C GLY A 381 -13.82 -12.82 10.35
N HIS A 382 -14.67 -12.11 11.10
CA HIS A 382 -14.24 -11.28 12.20
C HIS A 382 -14.06 -12.10 13.47
N THR A 383 -12.91 -11.96 14.15
CA THR A 383 -12.67 -12.58 15.46
C THR A 383 -13.34 -11.78 16.59
N ASP A 384 -13.43 -10.45 16.43
CA ASP A 384 -14.13 -9.56 17.35
C ASP A 384 -15.51 -9.19 16.78
N ARG A 385 -16.57 -9.58 17.50
CA ARG A 385 -17.96 -9.27 17.13
C ARG A 385 -18.25 -7.77 17.05
N ASN A 386 -17.52 -6.95 17.79
CA ASN A 386 -17.68 -5.49 17.77
C ASN A 386 -17.16 -4.86 16.47
N SER A 387 -16.34 -5.58 15.71
CA SER A 387 -15.80 -5.08 14.43
C SER A 387 -16.87 -4.76 13.39
N VAL A 388 -18.09 -5.29 13.53
CA VAL A 388 -19.22 -5.00 12.62
C VAL A 388 -20.03 -3.77 13.04
N GLN A 389 -19.88 -3.27 14.28
CA GLN A 389 -20.64 -2.11 14.77
C GLN A 389 -20.41 -0.86 13.93
N CYS A 390 -19.23 -0.74 13.31
CA CYS A 390 -18.93 0.39 12.44
C CYS A 390 -19.88 0.47 11.22
N TYR A 391 -20.47 -0.65 10.78
CA TYR A 391 -21.41 -0.66 9.65
C TYR A 391 -22.80 -0.15 10.03
N LEU A 392 -23.15 -0.10 11.31
CA LEU A 392 -24.42 0.45 11.77
C LEU A 392 -24.60 1.91 11.37
N SER A 393 -23.50 2.66 11.20
CA SER A 393 -23.54 4.05 10.72
C SER A 393 -24.01 4.21 9.27
N THR A 394 -24.14 3.12 8.52
CA THR A 394 -24.62 3.13 7.12
C THR A 394 -26.10 2.74 7.00
N ASP A 395 -26.74 2.34 8.08
CA ASP A 395 -28.17 1.98 8.11
C ASP A 395 -29.02 3.22 8.39
N GLU A 396 -29.21 4.04 7.38
CA GLU A 396 -29.96 5.30 7.50
C GLU A 396 -31.41 5.07 7.95
N GLU A 397 -32.05 3.98 7.53
CA GLU A 397 -33.44 3.70 7.92
C GLU A 397 -33.57 3.37 9.41
N LYS A 398 -32.67 2.52 9.93
CA LYS A 398 -32.67 2.23 11.37
C LYS A 398 -32.26 3.44 12.19
N MET A 399 -31.30 4.23 11.70
CA MET A 399 -30.92 5.50 12.35
C MET A 399 -32.10 6.48 12.39
N LYS A 400 -32.85 6.62 11.31
CA LYS A 400 -34.06 7.46 11.28
C LYS A 400 -35.13 6.97 12.29
N ARG A 401 -35.28 5.65 12.48
CA ARG A 401 -36.19 5.08 13.49
C ARG A 401 -35.73 5.39 14.92
N CYS A 402 -34.45 5.54 15.16
CA CYS A 402 -33.89 5.91 16.47
C CYS A 402 -33.88 7.42 16.71
N SER A 403 -34.18 8.24 15.69
CA SER A 403 -34.26 9.69 15.87
C SER A 403 -35.47 10.05 16.72
N LEU A 404 -35.25 10.92 17.70
CA LEU A 404 -36.33 11.49 18.47
C LEU A 404 -37.20 12.39 17.56
N SER A 405 -38.53 12.27 17.66
CA SER A 405 -39.41 13.16 16.93
C SER A 405 -39.24 14.60 17.42
N LEU A 406 -38.90 15.50 16.52
CA LEU A 406 -38.82 16.93 16.81
C LEU A 406 -40.22 17.58 16.93
N SER A 407 -41.29 16.82 16.65
CA SER A 407 -42.68 17.32 16.72
C SER A 407 -43.13 17.77 18.13
N LEU A 408 -42.40 17.34 19.15
CA LEU A 408 -42.64 17.74 20.56
C LEU A 408 -41.81 18.93 21.02
N ILE A 409 -40.90 19.44 20.16
CA ILE A 409 -40.07 20.60 20.46
C ILE A 409 -40.79 21.82 19.85
N PRO A 410 -41.29 22.80 20.67
CA PRO A 410 -41.84 24.00 20.11
C PRO A 410 -40.80 24.73 19.28
N TYR A 411 -41.07 24.91 17.98
CA TYR A 411 -40.23 25.69 17.09
C TYR A 411 -40.55 27.17 17.25
N GLU A 412 -39.81 27.86 18.07
CA GLU A 412 -39.79 29.33 18.05
C GLU A 412 -38.83 29.74 16.92
N GLY A 413 -39.42 30.25 15.83
CA GLY A 413 -38.71 30.50 14.56
C GLY A 413 -37.51 31.44 14.70
N GLY A 414 -36.37 30.85 14.81
CA GLY A 414 -35.06 31.49 14.63
C GLY A 414 -34.41 30.93 13.37
N ALA A 415 -34.06 31.79 12.42
CA ALA A 415 -33.38 31.41 11.20
C ALA A 415 -32.00 30.82 11.52
N TYR A 416 -31.86 29.49 11.42
CA TYR A 416 -30.54 28.87 11.26
C TYR A 416 -30.15 29.02 9.80
N HIS A 417 -29.23 29.95 9.52
CA HIS A 417 -28.50 29.96 8.27
C HIS A 417 -27.56 28.75 8.29
N VAL A 418 -27.80 27.81 7.39
CA VAL A 418 -26.93 26.70 7.05
C VAL A 418 -25.71 27.20 6.27
#